data_21ce0a5bf24404b043c86710b76196fc
#
_entry.id   21ce0a5bf24404b043c86710b76196fc
#
_cell.length_a   1.000
_cell.length_b   1.000
_cell.length_c   1.000
_cell.angle_alpha   90.00
_cell.angle_beta   90.00
_cell.angle_gamma   90.00
#
_symmetry.space_group_name_H-M   'P 1'
#
loop_
_entity.id
_entity.type
_entity.pdbx_description
1 polymer ?
#
loop_
_entity_poly.entity_id
_entity_poly.type
_entity_poly.pdbx_seq_one_letter_code
_entity_poly.pdbx_strand_id
1 'polypeptide(L)'
;MYAIILFRSLTYAQRGSRALSLAGIPSSVMKAPQGLTEKGCTYSVRLNETKLRRAVALLDGHGIDRGRAFLRSRLTGEYREVPL
;
A
#
# COMPACT_ATOMS: atom_id res chain seq x y z
N MET A 1 6.58 -10.59 -7.48
CA MET A 1 5.65 -9.45 -7.47
C MET A 1 5.54 -8.85 -6.08
N TYR A 2 5.27 -7.56 -6.03
CA TYR A 2 4.94 -6.95 -4.75
C TYR A 2 3.73 -6.04 -4.93
N ALA A 3 3.09 -5.71 -3.82
CA ALA A 3 1.94 -4.83 -3.80
C ALA A 3 2.31 -3.48 -3.21
N ILE A 4 1.58 -2.45 -3.59
CA ILE A 4 1.67 -1.14 -2.95
C ILE A 4 0.27 -0.64 -2.63
N ILE A 5 0.17 0.09 -1.53
CA ILE A 5 -1.06 0.75 -1.12
C ILE A 5 -0.75 2.23 -1.03
N LEU A 6 -1.55 3.04 -1.71
CA LEU A 6 -1.33 4.49 -1.72
C LEU A 6 -1.87 5.13 -0.44
N PHE A 7 -1.20 6.19 0.00
CA PHE A 7 -1.62 6.99 1.15
C PHE A 7 -1.44 8.46 0.83
N ARG A 8 -2.29 9.29 1.40
CA ARG A 8 -2.28 10.73 1.11
C ARG A 8 -1.13 11.47 1.76
N SER A 9 -0.52 10.91 2.80
CA SER A 9 0.58 11.58 3.48
C SER A 9 1.53 10.58 4.10
N LEU A 10 2.73 11.07 4.43
CA LEU A 10 3.73 10.26 5.12
C LEU A 10 3.20 9.74 6.47
N THR A 11 2.48 10.58 7.19
CA THR A 11 1.92 10.21 8.49
C THR A 11 0.97 9.03 8.38
N TYR A 12 0.07 9.06 7.38
CA TYR A 12 -0.87 7.95 7.17
C TYR A 12 -0.15 6.69 6.71
N ALA A 13 0.86 6.84 5.84
CA ALA A 13 1.64 5.70 5.38
C ALA A 13 2.40 5.04 6.54
N GLN A 14 3.01 5.85 7.41
CA GLN A 14 3.72 5.34 8.58
C GLN A 14 2.78 4.65 9.56
N ARG A 15 1.60 5.23 9.77
CA ARG A 15 0.58 4.62 10.64
C ARG A 15 0.13 3.28 10.08
N GLY A 16 -0.10 3.21 8.78
CA GLY A 16 -0.47 1.97 8.12
C GLY A 16 0.61 0.91 8.21
N SER A 17 1.85 1.28 7.91
CA SER A 17 2.98 0.36 7.98
C SER A 17 3.17 -0.18 9.40
N ARG A 18 3.02 0.67 10.40
CA ARG A 18 3.13 0.26 11.79
C ARG A 18 2.05 -0.76 12.17
N ALA A 19 0.81 -0.50 11.77
CA ALA A 19 -0.29 -1.42 12.03
C ALA A 19 -0.03 -2.78 11.38
N LEU A 20 0.47 -2.78 10.15
CA LEU A 20 0.82 -4.02 9.45
C LEU A 20 1.95 -4.76 10.17
N SER A 21 2.97 -4.04 10.59
CA SER A 21 4.10 -4.65 11.31
C SER A 21 3.65 -5.33 12.59
N LEU A 22 2.77 -4.70 13.34
CA LEU A 22 2.23 -5.28 14.57
C LEU A 22 1.41 -6.53 14.32
N ALA A 23 0.87 -6.68 13.12
CA ALA A 23 0.11 -7.86 12.72
C ALA A 23 0.98 -8.91 12.01
N GLY A 24 2.29 -8.71 11.99
CA GLY A 24 3.22 -9.65 11.37
C GLY A 24 3.31 -9.53 9.86
N ILE A 25 2.92 -8.38 9.29
CA ILE A 25 3.02 -8.12 7.86
C ILE A 25 4.13 -7.11 7.61
N PRO A 26 5.32 -7.56 7.17
CA PRO A 26 6.43 -6.62 6.88
C PRO A 26 6.05 -5.69 5.74
N SER A 27 6.40 -4.42 5.87
CA SER A 27 6.14 -3.43 4.84
C SER A 27 7.17 -2.32 4.89
N SER A 28 7.24 -1.53 3.82
CA SER A 28 8.15 -0.39 3.72
C SER A 28 7.40 0.84 3.25
N VAL A 29 7.66 1.97 3.89
CA VAL A 29 7.10 3.25 3.46
C VAL A 29 7.99 3.85 2.40
N MET A 30 7.40 4.37 1.32
CA MET A 30 8.13 5.00 0.24
C MET A 30 7.24 6.03 -0.44
N LYS A 31 7.82 6.89 -1.26
CA LYS A 31 7.03 7.80 -2.07
C LYS A 31 6.20 7.00 -3.08
N ALA A 32 5.03 7.51 -3.41
CA ALA A 32 4.19 6.88 -4.41
C ALA A 32 4.88 6.92 -5.78
N PRO A 33 4.86 5.82 -6.55
CA PRO A 33 5.46 5.81 -7.87
C PRO A 33 4.79 6.81 -8.80
N GLN A 34 5.56 7.37 -9.72
CA GLN A 34 5.02 8.28 -10.74
C GLN A 34 3.98 7.55 -11.57
N GLY A 35 2.93 8.28 -11.92
CA GLY A 35 1.86 7.73 -12.73
C GLY A 35 0.77 7.03 -11.95
N LEU A 36 0.99 6.72 -10.69
CA LEU A 36 -0.02 6.11 -9.83
C LEU A 36 -0.62 7.08 -8.84
N THR A 37 0.02 8.24 -8.67
CA THR A 37 -0.42 9.23 -7.70
C THR A 37 -1.79 9.75 -8.09
N GLU A 38 -2.74 9.51 -7.21
CA GLU A 38 -4.02 10.18 -7.29
C GLU A 38 -3.90 11.52 -6.62
N LYS A 39 -4.89 12.35 -6.85
CA LYS A 39 -4.97 13.63 -6.16
C LYS A 39 -4.92 13.40 -4.65
N GLY A 40 -3.86 13.89 -4.04
CA GLY A 40 -3.67 13.78 -2.60
C GLY A 40 -2.91 12.55 -2.11
N CYS A 41 -2.61 11.58 -2.98
CA CYS A 41 -1.85 10.41 -2.58
C CYS A 41 -0.40 10.55 -3.03
N THR A 42 0.51 10.84 -2.09
CA THR A 42 1.91 11.09 -2.38
C THR A 42 2.86 10.04 -1.80
N TYR A 43 2.38 9.19 -0.92
CA TYR A 43 3.18 8.14 -0.29
C TYR A 43 2.53 6.79 -0.49
N SER A 44 3.33 5.74 -0.31
CA SER A 44 2.84 4.37 -0.46
C SER A 44 3.49 3.46 0.56
N VAL A 45 2.88 2.30 0.76
CA VAL A 45 3.43 1.22 1.55
C VAL A 45 3.58 0.02 0.64
N ARG A 46 4.79 -0.52 0.59
CA ARG A 46 5.13 -1.70 -0.21
C ARG A 46 5.11 -2.93 0.67
N LEU A 47 4.51 -4.00 0.17
CA LEU A 47 4.43 -5.27 0.90
C LEU A 47 4.35 -6.43 -0.08
N ASN A 48 4.46 -7.64 0.46
CA ASN A 48 4.34 -8.85 -0.33
C ASN A 48 2.90 -8.99 -0.86
N GLU A 49 2.77 -9.31 -2.14
CA GLU A 49 1.45 -9.41 -2.77
C GLU A 49 0.53 -10.44 -2.11
N THR A 50 1.08 -11.52 -1.58
CA THR A 50 0.28 -12.57 -0.93
C THR A 50 -0.39 -12.07 0.34
N LYS A 51 0.08 -10.95 0.89
CA LYS A 51 -0.46 -10.37 2.10
C LYS A 51 -1.40 -9.19 1.84
N LEU A 52 -1.60 -8.83 0.58
CA LEU A 52 -2.33 -7.60 0.25
C LEU A 52 -3.76 -7.58 0.80
N ARG A 53 -4.53 -8.65 0.56
CA ARG A 53 -5.93 -8.68 1.02
C ARG A 53 -6.03 -8.60 2.54
N ARG A 54 -5.15 -9.31 3.23
CA ARG A 54 -5.11 -9.28 4.69
C ARG A 54 -4.72 -7.89 5.18
N ALA A 55 -3.74 -7.27 4.50
CA ALA A 55 -3.30 -5.93 4.86
C ALA A 55 -4.41 -4.92 4.71
N VAL A 56 -5.13 -4.94 3.60
CA VAL A 56 -6.23 -4.02 3.34
C VAL A 56 -7.33 -4.20 4.38
N ALA A 57 -7.70 -5.45 4.68
CA ALA A 57 -8.72 -5.73 5.68
C ALA A 57 -8.31 -5.19 7.06
N LEU A 58 -7.02 -5.34 7.39
CA LEU A 58 -6.50 -4.84 8.66
C LEU A 58 -6.57 -3.32 8.73
N LEU A 59 -6.12 -2.64 7.68
CA LEU A 59 -6.13 -1.18 7.63
C LEU A 59 -7.55 -0.65 7.74
N ASP A 60 -8.47 -1.23 6.99
CA ASP A 60 -9.87 -0.82 7.00
C ASP A 60 -10.51 -1.09 8.35
N GLY A 61 -10.20 -2.23 8.95
CA GLY A 61 -10.70 -2.58 10.28
C GLY A 61 -10.22 -1.65 11.39
N HIS A 62 -9.03 -1.05 11.21
CA HIS A 62 -8.48 -0.08 12.15
C HIS A 62 -8.87 1.36 11.81
N GLY A 63 -9.66 1.56 10.76
CA GLY A 63 -10.06 2.90 10.36
C GLY A 63 -8.92 3.75 9.83
N ILE A 64 -7.87 3.12 9.30
CA ILE A 64 -6.73 3.83 8.74
C ILE A 64 -7.05 4.18 7.30
N ASP A 65 -7.07 5.48 7.01
CA ASP A 65 -7.38 5.99 5.68
C ASP A 65 -6.30 5.59 4.69
N ARG A 66 -6.70 4.98 3.58
CA ARG A 66 -5.79 4.53 2.53
C ARG A 66 -6.39 4.81 1.16
N GLY A 67 -5.52 4.87 0.15
CA GLY A 67 -5.94 4.99 -1.22
C GLY A 67 -6.03 3.62 -1.90
N ARG A 68 -5.91 3.64 -3.22
CA ARG A 68 -5.99 2.43 -4.04
C ARG A 68 -4.76 1.55 -3.86
N ALA A 69 -4.91 0.28 -4.17
CA ALA A 69 -3.84 -0.69 -4.10
C ALA A 69 -3.49 -1.20 -5.50
N PHE A 70 -2.21 -1.52 -5.71
CA PHE A 70 -1.70 -1.96 -6.99
C PHE A 70 -0.76 -3.14 -6.81
N LEU A 71 -0.65 -3.96 -7.85
CA LEU A 71 0.39 -4.98 -7.96
C LEU A 71 1.40 -4.54 -9.01
N ARG A 72 2.68 -4.75 -8.73
CA ARG A 72 3.72 -4.47 -9.72
C ARG A 72 4.27 -5.77 -10.26
N SER A 73 4.26 -5.89 -11.59
CA SER A 73 4.82 -7.06 -12.26
C SER A 73 6.35 -7.03 -12.20
N ARG A 74 6.95 -8.14 -11.88
CA ARG A 74 8.41 -8.31 -11.93
C ARG A 74 8.95 -8.23 -13.34
N LEU A 75 8.17 -8.75 -14.29
CA LEU A 75 8.63 -8.89 -15.66
C LEU A 75 8.59 -7.58 -16.41
N THR A 76 7.50 -6.83 -16.26
CA THR A 76 7.28 -5.61 -17.05
C THR A 76 7.50 -4.34 -16.23
N GLY A 77 7.45 -4.43 -14.91
CA GLY A 77 7.48 -3.25 -14.04
C GLY A 77 6.19 -2.46 -14.05
N GLU A 78 5.19 -2.96 -14.74
CA GLU A 78 3.90 -2.27 -14.83
C GLU A 78 3.08 -2.49 -13.56
N TYR A 79 2.27 -1.49 -13.24
CA TYR A 79 1.36 -1.53 -12.11
C TYR A 79 -0.05 -1.83 -12.58
N ARG A 80 -0.74 -2.69 -11.85
CA ARG A 80 -2.13 -3.01 -12.11
C ARG A 80 -2.93 -2.77 -10.86
N GLU A 81 -3.99 -2.00 -10.97
CA GLU A 81 -4.86 -1.74 -9.83
C GLU A 81 -5.57 -3.03 -9.39
N VAL A 82 -5.65 -3.21 -8.07
CA VAL A 82 -6.37 -4.33 -7.49
C VAL A 82 -7.72 -3.80 -7.00
N PRO A 83 -8.84 -4.28 -7.57
CA PRO A 83 -10.16 -3.89 -7.07
C PRO A 83 -10.37 -4.51 -5.70
N LEU A 84 -10.71 -3.66 -4.76
CA LEU A 84 -10.89 -4.06 -3.36
C LEU A 84 -12.25 -3.63 -2.84
#